data_69bf26f1b00e1303c4b46012417f6a62
#
_entry.id   69bf26f1b00e1303c4b46012417f6a62
#
_cell.length_a   1.000
_cell.length_b   1.000
_cell.length_c   1.000
_cell.angle_alpha   90.00
_cell.angle_beta   90.00
_cell.angle_gamma   90.00
#
_symmetry.space_group_name_H-M   'P 1'
#
loop_
_entity.id
_entity.type
_entity.pdbx_description
1 polymer ?
#
loop_
_entity_poly.entity_id
_entity_poly.type
_entity_poly.pdbx_seq_one_letter_code
_entity_poly.pdbx_strand_id
1 'polypeptide(L)'
;MKRSRPLLLVVPSPQEAWEDVIAPWFDQVLPGAWQRELPSLVVVPTRGQANDIKARLIAKGSSHLGLQFVTPSSLRALLARDDATPTAQPELLRLLLAIAASEMEDRPNESEALAAKAVARAPAPLLRALDRLETAGWKFEELGLPSFAPVVQRFNELLKNAILYFAARVTEVVCNSPHVAGENFPIVLISGFDGAHWAEWFLLRSAVELAKNATIVLEEPRENFSDVDLCWIGSWEEVCGEAQRVSRATATTALGDSLFSEMEMRGGAETGKAFRFSDRHKLFRTSRSDHATMRSLFGR
;
A
#
# COMPACT_ATOMS: atom_id res chain seq x y z
N MET A 1 5.49 23.61 -13.41
CA MET A 1 5.27 22.55 -14.42
C MET A 1 3.93 21.87 -14.13
N LYS A 2 3.05 21.69 -15.13
CA LYS A 2 1.82 20.93 -14.93
C LYS A 2 2.20 19.46 -14.69
N ARG A 3 1.63 18.83 -13.67
CA ARG A 3 1.74 17.38 -13.45
C ARG A 3 0.96 16.67 -14.55
N SER A 4 1.51 15.62 -15.15
CA SER A 4 0.73 14.74 -16.00
C SER A 4 -0.24 13.92 -15.15
N ARG A 5 -1.40 13.59 -15.71
CA ARG A 5 -2.33 12.69 -15.03
C ARG A 5 -1.68 11.31 -14.89
N PRO A 6 -1.75 10.66 -13.71
CA PRO A 6 -1.24 9.31 -13.56
C PRO A 6 -1.93 8.34 -14.53
N LEU A 7 -1.18 7.41 -15.10
CA LEU A 7 -1.70 6.37 -15.99
C LEU A 7 -2.04 5.12 -15.18
N LEU A 8 -3.29 4.69 -15.23
CA LEU A 8 -3.78 3.47 -14.60
C LEU A 8 -4.07 2.42 -15.67
N LEU A 9 -3.36 1.29 -15.60
CA LEU A 9 -3.49 0.18 -16.54
C LEU A 9 -3.95 -1.08 -15.81
N VAL A 10 -4.94 -1.77 -16.35
CA VAL A 10 -5.41 -3.08 -15.87
C VAL A 10 -5.10 -4.12 -16.92
N VAL A 11 -4.39 -5.17 -16.53
CA VAL A 11 -3.88 -6.22 -17.40
C VAL A 11 -4.43 -7.59 -16.99
N PRO A 12 -4.65 -8.52 -17.91
CA PRO A 12 -5.25 -9.81 -17.61
C PRO A 12 -4.36 -10.72 -16.74
N SER A 13 -3.04 -10.60 -16.83
CA SER A 13 -2.11 -11.50 -16.13
C SER A 13 -0.77 -10.84 -15.83
N PRO A 14 0.02 -11.37 -14.87
CA PRO A 14 1.39 -10.90 -14.58
C PRO A 14 2.34 -11.01 -15.77
N GLN A 15 2.12 -11.99 -16.66
CA GLN A 15 2.94 -12.15 -17.85
C GLN A 15 2.65 -11.04 -18.87
N GLU A 16 1.39 -10.77 -19.13
CA GLU A 16 0.99 -9.65 -20.01
C GLU A 16 1.37 -8.30 -19.40
N ALA A 17 1.27 -8.15 -18.07
CA ALA A 17 1.81 -6.98 -17.37
C ALA A 17 3.28 -6.73 -17.71
N TRP A 18 4.08 -7.80 -17.70
CA TRP A 18 5.49 -7.70 -18.04
C TRP A 18 5.72 -7.41 -19.52
N GLU A 19 5.10 -8.20 -20.40
CA GLU A 19 5.38 -8.15 -21.84
C GLU A 19 4.83 -6.87 -22.49
N ASP A 20 3.60 -6.48 -22.13
CA ASP A 20 2.87 -5.43 -22.83
C ASP A 20 3.00 -4.06 -22.17
N VAL A 21 3.38 -4.00 -20.87
CA VAL A 21 3.45 -2.73 -20.13
C VAL A 21 4.80 -2.50 -19.49
N ILE A 22 5.24 -3.40 -18.61
CA ILE A 22 6.39 -3.12 -17.73
C ILE A 22 7.69 -3.10 -18.53
N ALA A 23 7.91 -4.07 -19.42
CA ALA A 23 9.12 -4.12 -20.24
C ALA A 23 9.18 -2.94 -21.23
N PRO A 24 8.13 -2.57 -21.97
CA PRO A 24 8.10 -1.34 -22.76
C PRO A 24 8.32 -0.07 -21.94
N TRP A 25 7.76 0.00 -20.72
CA TRP A 25 8.00 1.13 -19.83
C TRP A 25 9.49 1.28 -19.49
N PHE A 26 10.18 0.17 -19.19
CA PHE A 26 11.62 0.21 -18.96
C PHE A 26 12.39 0.63 -20.21
N ASP A 27 12.01 0.14 -21.38
CA ASP A 27 12.66 0.50 -22.65
C ASP A 27 12.58 2.01 -22.93
N GLN A 28 11.52 2.67 -22.46
CA GLN A 28 11.34 4.14 -22.58
C GLN A 28 12.07 4.92 -21.47
N VAL A 29 12.10 4.40 -20.25
CA VAL A 29 12.60 5.13 -19.06
C VAL A 29 14.10 4.97 -18.88
N LEU A 30 14.67 3.82 -19.20
CA LEU A 30 16.10 3.52 -19.02
C LEU A 30 17.04 4.43 -19.83
N PRO A 31 16.73 4.78 -21.09
CA PRO A 31 17.54 5.75 -21.81
C PRO A 31 17.56 7.09 -21.07
N GLY A 32 18.69 7.49 -20.54
CA GLY A 32 18.83 8.75 -19.78
C GLY A 32 18.41 8.67 -18.29
N ALA A 33 18.01 7.52 -17.76
CA ALA A 33 17.67 7.38 -16.34
C ALA A 33 18.83 7.76 -15.42
N TRP A 34 20.06 7.38 -15.77
CA TRP A 34 21.28 7.67 -15.03
C TRP A 34 21.72 9.15 -15.05
N GLN A 35 21.15 9.95 -15.98
CA GLN A 35 21.43 11.40 -16.09
C GLN A 35 20.50 12.26 -15.24
N ARG A 36 19.46 11.67 -14.64
CA ARG A 36 18.50 12.40 -13.82
C ARG A 36 19.09 12.64 -12.43
N GLU A 37 18.84 13.81 -11.86
CA GLU A 37 19.25 14.14 -10.49
C GLU A 37 18.65 13.18 -9.46
N LEU A 38 17.40 12.79 -9.68
CA LEU A 38 16.68 11.87 -8.83
C LEU A 38 16.37 10.57 -9.57
N PRO A 39 16.50 9.41 -8.91
CA PRO A 39 16.17 8.13 -9.51
C PRO A 39 14.69 8.02 -9.83
N SER A 40 14.37 7.25 -10.87
CA SER A 40 12.99 6.82 -11.11
C SER A 40 12.64 5.68 -10.15
N LEU A 41 11.46 5.73 -9.51
CA LEU A 41 11.04 4.72 -8.56
C LEU A 41 10.29 3.57 -9.23
N VAL A 42 10.61 2.36 -8.80
CA VAL A 42 9.85 1.15 -9.11
C VAL A 42 9.35 0.58 -7.79
N VAL A 43 8.06 0.73 -7.53
CA VAL A 43 7.42 0.31 -6.27
C VAL A 43 6.79 -1.06 -6.49
N VAL A 44 7.21 -2.04 -5.70
CA VAL A 44 6.74 -3.43 -5.75
C VAL A 44 6.47 -3.96 -4.35
N PRO A 45 5.54 -4.92 -4.18
CA PRO A 45 5.17 -5.44 -2.86
C PRO A 45 6.34 -6.09 -2.10
N THR A 46 7.22 -6.79 -2.80
CA THR A 46 8.27 -7.61 -2.18
C THR A 46 9.64 -7.42 -2.81
N ARG A 47 10.68 -7.71 -2.03
CA ARG A 47 12.06 -7.76 -2.55
C ARG A 47 12.26 -8.86 -3.61
N GLY A 48 11.50 -9.97 -3.51
CA GLY A 48 11.50 -11.03 -4.51
C GLY A 48 11.13 -10.49 -5.88
N GLN A 49 9.98 -9.82 -5.98
CA GLN A 49 9.53 -9.20 -7.23
C GLN A 49 10.51 -8.15 -7.76
N ALA A 50 11.11 -7.34 -6.88
CA ALA A 50 12.16 -6.41 -7.29
C ALA A 50 13.34 -7.14 -7.94
N ASN A 51 13.77 -8.25 -7.35
CA ASN A 51 14.88 -9.05 -7.88
C ASN A 51 14.51 -9.76 -9.19
N ASP A 52 13.30 -10.26 -9.33
CA ASP A 52 12.82 -10.87 -10.57
C ASP A 52 12.81 -9.86 -11.72
N ILE A 53 12.32 -8.64 -11.48
CA ILE A 53 12.35 -7.56 -12.48
C ILE A 53 13.81 -7.24 -12.88
N LYS A 54 14.70 -7.08 -11.90
CA LYS A 54 16.13 -6.82 -12.16
C LYS A 54 16.76 -7.95 -12.98
N ALA A 55 16.48 -9.21 -12.65
CA ALA A 55 17.00 -10.36 -13.37
C ALA A 55 16.52 -10.37 -14.83
N ARG A 56 15.23 -10.06 -15.07
CA ARG A 56 14.67 -9.94 -16.42
C ARG A 56 15.31 -8.80 -17.22
N LEU A 57 15.57 -7.64 -16.59
CA LEU A 57 16.26 -6.53 -17.24
C LEU A 57 17.70 -6.91 -17.62
N ILE A 58 18.43 -7.55 -16.72
CA ILE A 58 19.80 -8.02 -16.99
C ILE A 58 19.79 -9.05 -18.13
N ALA A 59 18.85 -10.00 -18.13
CA ALA A 59 18.70 -10.98 -19.21
C ALA A 59 18.43 -10.34 -20.58
N LYS A 60 17.77 -9.17 -20.61
CA LYS A 60 17.59 -8.35 -21.81
C LYS A 60 18.84 -7.51 -22.18
N GLY A 61 19.92 -7.57 -21.40
CA GLY A 61 21.11 -6.73 -21.58
C GLY A 61 20.92 -5.27 -21.14
N SER A 62 19.85 -4.97 -20.39
CA SER A 62 19.53 -3.61 -19.93
C SER A 62 20.13 -3.36 -18.55
N SER A 63 20.73 -2.18 -18.36
CA SER A 63 21.20 -1.73 -17.04
C SER A 63 20.03 -1.08 -16.28
N HIS A 64 19.98 -1.26 -14.97
CA HIS A 64 19.00 -0.62 -14.11
C HIS A 64 19.58 0.62 -13.36
N LEU A 65 20.65 1.21 -13.87
CA LEU A 65 21.22 2.44 -13.32
C LEU A 65 20.21 3.60 -13.44
N GLY A 66 20.06 4.36 -12.36
CA GLY A 66 19.08 5.46 -12.27
C GLY A 66 17.67 5.01 -11.92
N LEU A 67 17.48 3.71 -11.59
CA LEU A 67 16.26 3.18 -11.02
C LEU A 67 16.45 2.83 -9.54
N GLN A 68 15.47 3.17 -8.73
CA GLN A 68 15.40 2.74 -7.33
C GLN A 68 14.18 1.83 -7.14
N PHE A 69 14.46 0.55 -6.81
CA PHE A 69 13.42 -0.41 -6.47
C PHE A 69 13.10 -0.32 -4.99
N VAL A 70 11.84 -0.08 -4.67
CA VAL A 70 11.37 0.11 -3.30
C VAL A 70 10.18 -0.81 -2.99
N THR A 71 10.18 -1.33 -1.77
CA THR A 71 9.03 -2.01 -1.17
C THR A 71 8.26 -0.99 -0.30
N PRO A 72 7.04 -1.29 0.17
CA PRO A 72 6.30 -0.39 1.04
C PRO A 72 7.10 0.10 2.26
N SER A 73 7.85 -0.77 2.91
CA SER A 73 8.70 -0.38 4.05
C SER A 73 9.83 0.57 3.65
N SER A 74 10.47 0.32 2.50
CA SER A 74 11.52 1.20 1.98
C SER A 74 10.94 2.53 1.47
N LEU A 75 9.75 2.49 0.87
CA LEU A 75 9.03 3.70 0.43
C LEU A 75 8.66 4.56 1.64
N ARG A 76 8.14 3.95 2.72
CA ARG A 76 7.85 4.65 3.97
C ARG A 76 9.10 5.35 4.53
N ALA A 77 10.22 4.62 4.61
CA ALA A 77 11.49 5.19 5.07
C ALA A 77 11.99 6.33 4.16
N LEU A 78 11.79 6.23 2.86
CA LEU A 78 12.15 7.26 1.91
C LEU A 78 11.30 8.54 2.08
N LEU A 79 9.98 8.37 2.23
CA LEU A 79 9.04 9.47 2.43
C LEU A 79 9.14 10.11 3.82
N ALA A 80 9.56 9.34 4.84
CA ALA A 80 9.73 9.78 6.21
C ALA A 80 11.16 10.19 6.54
N ARG A 81 12.00 10.44 5.56
CA ARG A 81 13.44 10.67 5.73
C ARG A 81 13.77 11.77 6.73
N ASP A 82 12.94 12.80 6.75
CA ASP A 82 13.16 13.99 7.61
C ASP A 82 12.35 13.92 8.91
N ASP A 83 11.62 12.82 9.17
CA ASP A 83 10.87 12.64 10.40
C ASP A 83 11.74 12.00 11.48
N ALA A 84 11.98 12.77 12.55
CA ALA A 84 12.73 12.33 13.73
C ALA A 84 11.89 11.55 14.75
N THR A 85 10.68 11.12 14.41
CA THR A 85 9.79 10.39 15.34
C THR A 85 10.44 9.09 15.80
N PRO A 86 10.62 8.87 17.12
CA PRO A 86 11.24 7.65 17.62
C PRO A 86 10.34 6.43 17.39
N THR A 87 10.81 5.50 16.59
CA THR A 87 10.10 4.25 16.30
C THR A 87 10.61 3.10 17.16
N ALA A 88 9.69 2.30 17.69
CA ALA A 88 10.05 1.11 18.46
C ALA A 88 10.51 -0.03 17.55
N GLN A 89 11.54 -0.75 17.97
CA GLN A 89 11.96 -1.98 17.32
C GLN A 89 10.88 -3.08 17.47
N PRO A 90 10.71 -3.97 16.48
CA PRO A 90 9.67 -5.01 16.53
C PRO A 90 9.73 -5.90 17.76
N GLU A 91 10.93 -6.19 18.27
CA GLU A 91 11.16 -7.00 19.48
C GLU A 91 10.65 -6.28 20.71
N LEU A 92 10.89 -4.98 20.81
CA LEU A 92 10.40 -4.15 21.91
C LEU A 92 8.88 -4.04 21.88
N LEU A 93 8.28 -3.85 20.70
CA LEU A 93 6.83 -3.84 20.54
C LEU A 93 6.20 -5.17 20.99
N ARG A 94 6.80 -6.32 20.63
CA ARG A 94 6.33 -7.64 21.09
C ARG A 94 6.41 -7.78 22.62
N LEU A 95 7.50 -7.32 23.22
CA LEU A 95 7.67 -7.35 24.66
C LEU A 95 6.63 -6.48 25.38
N LEU A 96 6.44 -5.25 24.94
CA LEU A 96 5.47 -4.33 25.54
C LEU A 96 4.04 -4.84 25.39
N LEU A 97 3.69 -5.45 24.24
CA LEU A 97 2.38 -6.07 24.04
C LEU A 97 2.18 -7.29 24.94
N ALA A 98 3.21 -8.13 25.13
CA ALA A 98 3.15 -9.26 26.05
C ALA A 98 2.98 -8.81 27.51
N ILE A 99 3.68 -7.75 27.93
CA ILE A 99 3.53 -7.13 29.26
C ILE A 99 2.11 -6.61 29.44
N ALA A 100 1.60 -5.83 28.48
CA ALA A 100 0.24 -5.29 28.51
C ALA A 100 -0.81 -6.41 28.64
N ALA A 101 -0.61 -7.51 27.92
CA ALA A 101 -1.49 -8.66 27.99
C ALA A 101 -1.42 -9.37 29.34
N SER A 102 -0.22 -9.60 29.88
CA SER A 102 -0.06 -10.25 31.19
C SER A 102 -0.71 -9.45 32.33
N GLU A 103 -0.65 -8.13 32.29
CA GLU A 103 -1.32 -7.26 33.26
C GLU A 103 -2.87 -7.33 33.18
N MET A 104 -3.42 -7.85 32.09
CA MET A 104 -4.86 -7.98 31.84
C MET A 104 -5.42 -9.40 32.02
N GLU A 105 -4.59 -10.40 32.41
CA GLU A 105 -5.01 -11.80 32.53
C GLU A 105 -6.06 -12.05 33.64
N ASP A 106 -6.06 -11.24 34.68
CA ASP A 106 -6.96 -11.40 35.85
C ASP A 106 -8.22 -10.50 35.76
N ARG A 107 -8.61 -10.12 34.56
CA ARG A 107 -9.84 -9.34 34.35
C ARG A 107 -11.09 -10.14 34.71
N PRO A 108 -12.12 -9.47 35.28
CA PRO A 108 -13.38 -10.14 35.68
C PRO A 108 -14.19 -10.64 34.47
N ASN A 109 -14.00 -10.07 33.30
CA ASN A 109 -14.63 -10.52 32.05
C ASN A 109 -13.83 -11.68 31.47
N GLU A 110 -14.42 -12.87 31.43
CA GLU A 110 -13.78 -14.10 30.98
C GLU A 110 -13.25 -13.99 29.54
N SER A 111 -14.00 -13.34 28.64
CA SER A 111 -13.57 -13.15 27.23
C SER A 111 -12.35 -12.24 27.11
N GLU A 112 -12.25 -11.20 27.95
CA GLU A 112 -11.09 -10.31 28.01
C GLU A 112 -9.87 -11.03 28.59
N ALA A 113 -10.06 -11.78 29.70
CA ALA A 113 -9.00 -12.57 30.32
C ALA A 113 -8.46 -13.65 29.36
N LEU A 114 -9.35 -14.33 28.61
CA LEU A 114 -8.94 -15.32 27.62
C LEU A 114 -8.16 -14.69 26.46
N ALA A 115 -8.62 -13.55 25.96
CA ALA A 115 -7.92 -12.79 24.93
C ALA A 115 -6.53 -12.33 25.41
N ALA A 116 -6.44 -11.82 26.64
CA ALA A 116 -5.17 -11.41 27.24
C ALA A 116 -4.19 -12.59 27.35
N LYS A 117 -4.62 -13.76 27.86
CA LYS A 117 -3.80 -14.98 27.93
C LYS A 117 -3.32 -15.45 26.55
N ALA A 118 -4.19 -15.35 25.52
CA ALA A 118 -3.81 -15.69 24.16
C ALA A 118 -2.73 -14.76 23.61
N VAL A 119 -2.88 -13.45 23.84
CA VAL A 119 -1.90 -12.43 23.40
C VAL A 119 -0.59 -12.55 24.15
N ALA A 120 -0.61 -12.78 25.47
CA ALA A 120 0.61 -12.97 26.28
C ALA A 120 1.46 -14.14 25.75
N ARG A 121 0.80 -15.24 25.35
CA ARG A 121 1.49 -16.41 24.76
C ARG A 121 2.00 -16.17 23.34
N ALA A 122 1.26 -15.43 22.53
CA ALA A 122 1.56 -15.21 21.13
C ALA A 122 1.22 -13.76 20.71
N PRO A 123 2.05 -12.76 21.03
CA PRO A 123 1.74 -11.35 20.71
C PRO A 123 1.85 -11.01 19.22
N ALA A 124 2.60 -11.80 18.44
CA ALA A 124 2.91 -11.48 17.05
C ALA A 124 1.69 -11.36 16.11
N PRO A 125 0.62 -12.16 16.21
CA PRO A 125 -0.57 -11.98 15.37
C PRO A 125 -1.28 -10.65 15.63
N LEU A 126 -1.51 -10.29 16.89
CA LEU A 126 -2.16 -9.03 17.24
C LEU A 126 -1.27 -7.83 16.85
N LEU A 127 0.04 -7.91 17.09
CA LEU A 127 0.97 -6.86 16.68
C LEU A 127 0.95 -6.62 15.17
N ARG A 128 0.91 -7.68 14.36
CA ARG A 128 0.79 -7.56 12.90
C ARG A 128 -0.53 -6.92 12.49
N ALA A 129 -1.63 -7.25 13.18
CA ALA A 129 -2.93 -6.61 12.91
C ALA A 129 -2.90 -5.12 13.25
N LEU A 130 -2.33 -4.75 14.40
CA LEU A 130 -2.16 -3.35 14.80
C LEU A 130 -1.28 -2.58 13.83
N ASP A 131 -0.15 -3.15 13.39
CA ASP A 131 0.75 -2.52 12.41
C ASP A 131 0.05 -2.28 11.07
N ARG A 132 -0.78 -3.22 10.61
CA ARG A 132 -1.60 -3.05 9.40
C ARG A 132 -2.64 -1.95 9.55
N LEU A 133 -3.32 -1.88 10.69
CA LEU A 133 -4.30 -0.83 10.96
C LEU A 133 -3.65 0.55 10.99
N GLU A 134 -2.54 0.69 11.71
CA GLU A 134 -1.77 1.92 11.73
C GLU A 134 -1.27 2.32 10.32
N THR A 135 -0.84 1.33 9.52
CA THR A 135 -0.43 1.58 8.13
C THR A 135 -1.59 2.11 7.30
N ALA A 136 -2.80 1.58 7.51
CA ALA A 136 -4.02 2.02 6.84
C ALA A 136 -4.60 3.32 7.43
N GLY A 137 -4.04 3.84 8.53
CA GLY A 137 -4.56 5.00 9.25
C GLY A 137 -5.88 4.71 9.98
N TRP A 138 -6.11 3.46 10.37
CA TRP A 138 -7.30 3.03 11.11
C TRP A 138 -6.99 2.85 12.59
N LYS A 139 -8.01 3.09 13.42
CA LYS A 139 -7.92 2.85 14.85
C LYS A 139 -8.47 1.48 15.20
N PHE A 140 -7.87 0.84 16.19
CA PHE A 140 -8.30 -0.49 16.64
C PHE A 140 -9.75 -0.53 17.10
N GLU A 141 -10.25 0.52 17.72
CA GLU A 141 -11.63 0.66 18.20
C GLU A 141 -12.64 0.52 17.08
N GLU A 142 -12.27 0.85 15.85
CA GLU A 142 -13.14 0.75 14.66
C GLU A 142 -13.41 -0.70 14.26
N LEU A 143 -12.59 -1.66 14.73
CA LEU A 143 -12.77 -3.09 14.43
C LEU A 143 -13.89 -3.76 15.22
N GLY A 144 -14.38 -3.15 16.28
CA GLY A 144 -15.44 -3.73 17.13
C GLY A 144 -15.02 -5.05 17.79
N LEU A 145 -13.79 -5.19 18.23
CA LEU A 145 -13.23 -6.35 18.93
C LEU A 145 -13.06 -6.08 20.43
N PRO A 146 -14.16 -6.03 21.21
CA PRO A 146 -14.12 -5.56 22.60
C PRO A 146 -13.24 -6.39 23.52
N SER A 147 -13.11 -7.70 23.27
CA SER A 147 -12.28 -8.59 24.10
C SER A 147 -10.79 -8.26 24.09
N PHE A 148 -10.28 -7.65 23.01
CA PHE A 148 -8.88 -7.22 22.90
C PHE A 148 -8.66 -5.76 23.30
N ALA A 149 -9.73 -4.97 23.44
CA ALA A 149 -9.63 -3.54 23.70
C ALA A 149 -8.82 -3.19 24.96
N PRO A 150 -8.97 -3.87 26.12
CA PRO A 150 -8.16 -3.57 27.30
C PRO A 150 -6.67 -3.79 27.09
N VAL A 151 -6.29 -4.85 26.39
CA VAL A 151 -4.88 -5.16 26.09
C VAL A 151 -4.30 -4.09 25.16
N VAL A 152 -5.04 -3.70 24.12
CA VAL A 152 -4.59 -2.67 23.18
C VAL A 152 -4.50 -1.30 23.83
N GLN A 153 -5.48 -0.95 24.67
CA GLN A 153 -5.44 0.30 25.44
C GLN A 153 -4.20 0.34 26.34
N ARG A 154 -3.96 -0.72 27.08
CA ARG A 154 -2.80 -0.81 27.98
C ARG A 154 -1.48 -0.76 27.21
N PHE A 155 -1.40 -1.43 26.08
CA PHE A 155 -0.25 -1.37 25.19
C PHE A 155 0.03 0.06 24.69
N ASN A 156 -1.01 0.77 24.26
CA ASN A 156 -0.89 2.16 23.82
C ASN A 156 -0.43 3.09 24.96
N GLU A 157 -0.86 2.84 26.21
CA GLU A 157 -0.37 3.56 27.39
C GLU A 157 1.14 3.32 27.62
N LEU A 158 1.59 2.08 27.49
CA LEU A 158 3.01 1.73 27.62
C LEU A 158 3.87 2.41 26.54
N LEU A 159 3.41 2.38 25.29
CA LEU A 159 4.07 3.09 24.18
C LEU A 159 4.15 4.59 24.45
N LYS A 160 3.05 5.20 24.87
CA LYS A 160 2.99 6.63 25.18
C LYS A 160 3.93 7.01 26.31
N ASN A 161 3.98 6.21 27.38
CA ASN A 161 4.88 6.44 28.52
C ASN A 161 6.35 6.32 28.13
N ALA A 162 6.67 5.44 27.19
CA ALA A 162 8.01 5.25 26.65
C ALA A 162 8.37 6.25 25.53
N ILE A 163 7.42 7.10 25.09
CA ILE A 163 7.58 8.02 23.95
C ILE A 163 7.97 7.24 22.68
N LEU A 164 7.35 6.08 22.48
CA LEU A 164 7.61 5.19 21.34
C LEU A 164 6.40 5.11 20.44
N TYR A 165 6.66 4.93 19.14
CA TYR A 165 5.62 4.83 18.11
C TYR A 165 5.84 3.61 17.21
N PHE A 166 4.76 3.14 16.59
CA PHE A 166 4.88 2.21 15.46
C PHE A 166 5.58 2.87 14.29
N ALA A 167 6.40 2.11 13.58
CA ALA A 167 6.98 2.58 12.31
C ALA A 167 5.89 2.94 11.28
N ALA A 168 4.75 2.24 11.33
CA ALA A 168 3.60 2.49 10.48
C ALA A 168 2.95 3.86 10.70
N ARG A 169 3.02 4.44 11.91
CA ARG A 169 2.46 5.76 12.22
C ARG A 169 3.08 6.87 11.38
N VAL A 170 4.31 6.71 10.96
CA VAL A 170 4.96 7.62 10.02
C VAL A 170 4.17 7.75 8.73
N THR A 171 3.43 6.72 8.32
CA THR A 171 2.54 6.77 7.16
C THR A 171 1.48 7.87 7.31
N GLU A 172 0.88 8.03 8.49
CA GLU A 172 -0.10 9.09 8.74
C GLU A 172 0.54 10.48 8.62
N VAL A 173 1.73 10.66 9.16
CA VAL A 173 2.48 11.93 9.07
C VAL A 173 2.81 12.26 7.61
N VAL A 174 3.32 11.29 6.86
CA VAL A 174 3.66 11.45 5.44
C VAL A 174 2.43 11.76 4.60
N CYS A 175 1.32 11.04 4.83
CA CYS A 175 0.08 11.24 4.07
C CYS A 175 -0.59 12.58 4.37
N ASN A 176 -0.46 13.09 5.60
CA ASN A 176 -1.04 14.37 6.00
C ASN A 176 -0.14 15.57 5.69
N SER A 177 1.13 15.35 5.38
CA SER A 177 2.12 16.39 5.09
C SER A 177 2.95 16.07 3.84
N PRO A 178 2.34 15.86 2.67
CA PRO A 178 3.03 15.43 1.46
C PRO A 178 4.07 16.44 0.94
N HIS A 179 4.12 17.64 1.51
CA HIS A 179 5.04 18.70 1.09
C HIS A 179 6.37 18.71 1.85
N VAL A 180 6.54 17.88 2.88
CA VAL A 180 7.77 17.84 3.69
C VAL A 180 8.89 17.13 2.94
N ALA A 181 8.60 16.16 2.10
CA ALA A 181 9.58 15.61 1.18
C ALA A 181 9.70 16.55 -0.04
N GLY A 182 10.62 17.48 -0.02
CA GLY A 182 10.87 18.42 -1.12
C GLY A 182 11.35 17.79 -2.44
N GLU A 183 11.33 16.47 -2.53
CA GLU A 183 11.78 15.68 -3.66
C GLU A 183 10.58 15.19 -4.48
N ASN A 184 10.33 15.85 -5.61
CA ASN A 184 9.40 15.33 -6.61
C ASN A 184 10.10 14.21 -7.38
N PHE A 185 9.59 12.98 -7.29
CA PHE A 185 10.09 11.87 -8.10
C PHE A 185 9.84 12.15 -9.59
N PRO A 186 10.84 11.97 -10.46
CA PRO A 186 10.65 12.22 -11.88
C PRO A 186 9.62 11.27 -12.48
N ILE A 187 9.74 9.98 -12.22
CA ILE A 187 8.88 8.93 -12.75
C ILE A 187 8.70 7.84 -11.70
N VAL A 188 7.46 7.35 -11.55
CA VAL A 188 7.10 6.27 -10.62
C VAL A 188 6.35 5.18 -11.39
N LEU A 189 6.77 3.93 -11.21
CA LEU A 189 6.02 2.75 -11.60
C LEU A 189 5.56 2.01 -10.34
N ILE A 190 4.28 1.71 -10.25
CA ILE A 190 3.71 0.84 -9.20
C ILE A 190 3.20 -0.42 -9.87
N SER A 191 3.64 -1.59 -9.43
CA SER A 191 3.24 -2.87 -10.02
C SER A 191 3.22 -4.00 -9.01
N GLY A 192 2.36 -5.00 -9.24
CA GLY A 192 2.25 -6.22 -8.44
C GLY A 192 1.44 -6.07 -7.16
N PHE A 193 0.73 -4.96 -6.99
CA PHE A 193 -0.20 -4.73 -5.87
C PHE A 193 -1.62 -5.13 -6.27
N ASP A 194 -2.33 -5.70 -5.32
CA ASP A 194 -3.73 -6.10 -5.43
C ASP A 194 -4.51 -5.67 -4.18
N GLY A 195 -5.79 -6.05 -4.10
CA GLY A 195 -6.66 -5.71 -2.98
C GLY A 195 -6.17 -6.22 -1.61
N ALA A 196 -5.30 -7.25 -1.56
CA ALA A 196 -4.70 -7.71 -0.31
C ALA A 196 -3.70 -6.69 0.30
N HIS A 197 -3.25 -5.73 -0.51
CA HIS A 197 -2.35 -4.64 -0.12
C HIS A 197 -3.10 -3.36 0.27
N TRP A 198 -4.36 -3.48 0.65
CA TRP A 198 -5.22 -2.34 1.01
C TRP A 198 -4.62 -1.43 2.09
N ALA A 199 -3.83 -1.99 3.00
CA ALA A 199 -3.21 -1.23 4.07
C ALA A 199 -2.18 -0.21 3.56
N GLU A 200 -1.52 -0.49 2.46
CA GLU A 200 -0.51 0.36 1.83
C GLU A 200 -1.10 1.48 0.96
N TRP A 201 -2.42 1.56 0.81
CA TRP A 201 -3.10 2.50 -0.07
C TRP A 201 -2.60 3.94 0.03
N PHE A 202 -2.61 4.50 1.25
CA PHE A 202 -2.18 5.89 1.45
C PHE A 202 -0.71 6.12 1.11
N LEU A 203 0.13 5.15 1.44
CA LEU A 203 1.56 5.21 1.14
C LEU A 203 1.82 5.21 -0.37
N LEU A 204 1.17 4.31 -1.11
CA LEU A 204 1.28 4.21 -2.56
C LEU A 204 0.71 5.46 -3.25
N ARG A 205 -0.44 5.93 -2.80
CA ARG A 205 -1.05 7.16 -3.27
C ARG A 205 -0.12 8.36 -3.09
N SER A 206 0.54 8.48 -1.92
CA SER A 206 1.50 9.56 -1.67
C SER A 206 2.67 9.53 -2.67
N ALA A 207 3.17 8.35 -3.04
CA ALA A 207 4.21 8.22 -4.06
C ALA A 207 3.73 8.73 -5.44
N VAL A 208 2.48 8.44 -5.82
CA VAL A 208 1.88 8.94 -7.06
C VAL A 208 1.70 10.46 -7.02
N GLU A 209 1.22 11.00 -5.89
CA GLU A 209 1.02 12.44 -5.73
C GLU A 209 2.34 13.24 -5.74
N LEU A 210 3.45 12.65 -5.35
CA LEU A 210 4.79 13.26 -5.39
C LEU A 210 5.49 13.06 -6.75
N ALA A 211 4.99 12.20 -7.60
CA ALA A 211 5.57 11.94 -8.92
C ALA A 211 5.21 13.06 -9.92
N LYS A 212 6.14 13.33 -10.85
CA LYS A 212 5.82 14.12 -12.07
C LYS A 212 5.00 13.28 -13.04
N ASN A 213 5.41 12.02 -13.23
CA ASN A 213 4.71 11.03 -14.05
C ASN A 213 4.59 9.73 -13.24
N ALA A 214 3.40 9.16 -13.18
CA ALA A 214 3.17 7.90 -12.50
C ALA A 214 2.44 6.92 -13.41
N THR A 215 2.87 5.67 -13.39
CA THR A 215 2.21 4.55 -14.06
C THR A 215 1.88 3.50 -13.02
N ILE A 216 0.61 3.10 -12.95
CA ILE A 216 0.10 2.09 -12.06
C ILE A 216 -0.37 0.91 -12.90
N VAL A 217 0.17 -0.28 -12.63
CA VAL A 217 -0.17 -1.52 -13.33
C VAL A 217 -0.82 -2.47 -12.34
N LEU A 218 -2.10 -2.75 -12.56
CA LEU A 218 -2.91 -3.67 -11.77
C LEU A 218 -3.29 -4.87 -12.60
N GLU A 219 -3.52 -6.00 -11.94
CA GLU A 219 -4.07 -7.19 -12.58
C GLU A 219 -5.59 -7.17 -12.55
N GLU A 220 -6.23 -7.89 -13.48
CA GLU A 220 -7.68 -8.11 -13.45
C GLU A 220 -8.09 -8.82 -12.15
N PRO A 221 -9.32 -8.57 -11.66
CA PRO A 221 -9.82 -9.15 -10.42
C PRO A 221 -9.75 -10.67 -10.44
N ARG A 222 -9.21 -11.24 -9.36
CA ARG A 222 -9.16 -12.71 -9.19
C ARG A 222 -10.54 -13.24 -8.80
N GLU A 223 -10.92 -14.41 -9.33
CA GLU A 223 -12.24 -15.01 -9.11
C GLU A 223 -12.66 -15.08 -7.63
N ASN A 224 -11.75 -15.47 -6.73
CA ASN A 224 -12.03 -15.63 -5.30
C ASN A 224 -11.95 -14.33 -4.47
N PHE A 225 -11.47 -13.24 -5.05
CA PHE A 225 -11.23 -11.94 -4.39
C PHE A 225 -11.77 -10.77 -5.21
N SER A 226 -12.72 -11.05 -6.12
CA SER A 226 -13.22 -10.07 -7.08
C SER A 226 -13.69 -8.77 -6.43
N ASP A 227 -14.45 -8.84 -5.34
CA ASP A 227 -14.97 -7.65 -4.66
C ASP A 227 -13.86 -6.76 -4.09
N VAL A 228 -12.83 -7.38 -3.48
CA VAL A 228 -11.70 -6.66 -2.88
C VAL A 228 -10.82 -6.05 -3.97
N ASP A 229 -10.55 -6.82 -5.03
CA ASP A 229 -9.74 -6.36 -6.15
C ASP A 229 -10.47 -5.28 -6.95
N LEU A 230 -11.80 -5.38 -7.14
CA LEU A 230 -12.62 -4.33 -7.76
C LEU A 230 -12.62 -3.04 -6.93
N CYS A 231 -12.73 -3.14 -5.59
CA CYS A 231 -12.61 -2.00 -4.70
C CYS A 231 -11.22 -1.34 -4.79
N TRP A 232 -10.17 -2.16 -4.94
CA TRP A 232 -8.80 -1.70 -5.12
C TRP A 232 -8.64 -0.91 -6.41
N ILE A 233 -9.11 -1.46 -7.54
CA ILE A 233 -9.11 -0.77 -8.84
C ILE A 233 -9.91 0.52 -8.76
N GLY A 234 -11.14 0.47 -8.21
CA GLY A 234 -11.99 1.66 -8.07
C GLY A 234 -11.35 2.77 -7.22
N SER A 235 -10.56 2.42 -6.20
CA SER A 235 -9.83 3.40 -5.40
C SER A 235 -8.73 4.09 -6.22
N TRP A 236 -8.07 3.36 -7.11
CA TRP A 236 -7.10 3.95 -8.04
C TRP A 236 -7.76 4.79 -9.12
N GLU A 237 -8.94 4.39 -9.60
CA GLU A 237 -9.71 5.19 -10.56
C GLU A 237 -10.13 6.55 -10.00
N GLU A 238 -10.37 6.67 -8.69
CA GLU A 238 -10.61 7.98 -8.07
C GLU A 238 -9.43 8.93 -8.17
N VAL A 239 -8.22 8.41 -8.06
CA VAL A 239 -6.98 9.20 -8.08
C VAL A 239 -6.51 9.46 -9.51
N CYS A 240 -6.53 8.42 -10.34
CA CYS A 240 -5.94 8.42 -11.67
C CYS A 240 -6.95 8.66 -12.78
N GLY A 241 -8.26 8.49 -12.52
CA GLY A 241 -9.33 8.39 -13.49
C GLY A 241 -9.51 6.97 -14.00
N GLU A 242 -10.41 6.81 -14.98
CA GLU A 242 -10.80 5.51 -15.52
C GLU A 242 -9.59 4.67 -15.94
N ALA A 243 -9.59 3.40 -15.51
CA ALA A 243 -8.54 2.46 -15.83
C ALA A 243 -8.57 2.05 -17.31
N GLN A 244 -7.42 2.06 -17.96
CA GLN A 244 -7.28 1.56 -19.31
C GLN A 244 -7.02 0.05 -19.25
N ARG A 245 -7.90 -0.74 -19.87
CA ARG A 245 -7.68 -2.19 -20.03
C ARG A 245 -6.76 -2.41 -21.21
N VAL A 246 -5.63 -3.05 -20.96
CA VAL A 246 -4.60 -3.28 -21.96
C VAL A 246 -4.84 -4.63 -22.62
N SER A 247 -5.14 -4.61 -23.92
CA SER A 247 -5.03 -5.76 -24.78
C SER A 247 -3.76 -5.63 -25.63
N ARG A 248 -3.21 -6.76 -26.10
CA ARG A 248 -1.94 -6.81 -26.85
C ARG A 248 -1.79 -5.77 -27.99
N ALA A 249 -2.92 -5.25 -28.52
CA ALA A 249 -2.93 -4.26 -29.60
C ALA A 249 -2.84 -2.81 -29.12
N THR A 250 -3.10 -2.50 -27.84
CA THR A 250 -3.24 -1.13 -27.31
C THR A 250 -2.07 -0.65 -26.46
N ALA A 251 -1.26 -1.57 -25.92
CA ALA A 251 -0.24 -1.25 -24.93
C ALA A 251 0.83 -0.25 -25.43
N THR A 252 1.31 -0.43 -26.64
CA THR A 252 2.41 0.40 -27.19
C THR A 252 1.97 1.83 -27.45
N THR A 253 0.73 2.03 -27.89
CA THR A 253 0.19 3.36 -28.20
C THR A 253 -0.10 4.16 -26.93
N ALA A 254 -0.71 3.51 -25.91
CA ALA A 254 -1.06 4.17 -24.66
C ALA A 254 0.16 4.65 -23.85
N LEU A 255 1.25 3.87 -23.85
CA LEU A 255 2.49 4.25 -23.17
C LEU A 255 3.21 5.42 -23.86
N GLY A 256 3.22 5.44 -25.18
CA GLY A 256 3.81 6.53 -25.96
C GLY A 256 3.10 7.87 -25.71
N ASP A 257 1.78 7.85 -25.74
CA ASP A 257 0.97 9.06 -25.58
C ASP A 257 0.97 9.60 -24.14
N SER A 258 0.99 8.72 -23.13
CA SER A 258 0.91 9.11 -21.71
C SER A 258 2.21 9.68 -21.14
N LEU A 259 3.36 9.21 -21.59
CA LEU A 259 4.64 9.73 -21.09
C LEU A 259 5.01 11.09 -21.67
N PHE A 260 4.40 11.48 -22.78
CA PHE A 260 4.83 12.65 -23.56
C PHE A 260 3.72 13.58 -24.06
N SER A 261 2.42 13.28 -23.91
CA SER A 261 1.33 14.15 -24.38
C SER A 261 0.25 14.43 -23.34
N GLU A 262 -0.32 15.64 -23.40
CA GLU A 262 -1.53 16.04 -22.70
C GLU A 262 -2.74 15.36 -23.39
N MET A 263 -3.37 14.37 -22.74
CA MET A 263 -4.62 13.81 -23.24
C MET A 263 -5.85 14.51 -22.64
N GLU A 264 -6.66 15.11 -23.50
CA GLU A 264 -8.05 15.45 -23.21
C GLU A 264 -8.88 14.16 -23.10
N MET A 265 -9.55 13.94 -21.96
CA MET A 265 -10.50 12.84 -21.83
C MET A 265 -11.94 13.34 -21.97
N ARG A 266 -12.67 12.74 -22.88
CA ARG A 266 -14.13 12.80 -22.98
C ARG A 266 -14.74 11.61 -22.24
N GLY A 267 -15.78 11.94 -21.49
CA GLY A 267 -16.37 11.18 -20.45
C GLY A 267 -17.30 10.01 -20.79
N GLY A 268 -17.68 9.34 -19.72
CA GLY A 268 -19.01 8.86 -19.43
C GLY A 268 -19.25 7.38 -19.46
N ALA A 269 -19.46 6.80 -18.30
CA ALA A 269 -20.58 5.88 -18.04
C ALA A 269 -20.69 5.65 -16.53
N GLU A 270 -21.90 5.73 -16.01
CA GLU A 270 -22.25 5.42 -14.63
C GLU A 270 -22.01 3.93 -14.38
N THR A 271 -20.99 3.61 -13.61
CA THR A 271 -20.81 2.29 -13.03
C THR A 271 -21.14 2.33 -11.55
N GLY A 272 -21.85 1.31 -11.08
CA GLY A 272 -22.41 1.20 -9.75
C GLY A 272 -21.41 1.52 -8.64
N LYS A 273 -21.95 2.06 -7.54
CA LYS A 273 -21.21 2.50 -6.36
C LYS A 273 -20.37 1.36 -5.77
N ALA A 274 -19.14 1.22 -6.22
CA ALA A 274 -18.15 0.35 -5.59
C ALA A 274 -17.65 1.00 -4.31
N PHE A 275 -17.45 0.20 -3.28
CA PHE A 275 -16.78 0.60 -2.05
C PHE A 275 -15.35 1.05 -2.35
N ARG A 276 -14.88 2.13 -1.70
CA ARG A 276 -13.57 2.74 -1.97
C ARG A 276 -12.73 2.74 -0.70
N PHE A 277 -11.48 2.35 -0.80
CA PHE A 277 -10.53 2.38 0.33
C PHE A 277 -10.27 3.82 0.86
N SER A 278 -10.59 4.84 0.06
CA SER A 278 -10.55 6.24 0.47
C SER A 278 -11.67 6.62 1.46
N ASP A 279 -12.76 5.85 1.53
CA ASP A 279 -13.90 6.09 2.41
C ASP A 279 -13.70 5.42 3.77
N ARG A 280 -12.92 6.04 4.65
CA ARG A 280 -12.54 5.53 5.99
C ARG A 280 -13.70 5.02 6.85
N HIS A 281 -14.93 5.48 6.61
CA HIS A 281 -16.09 5.19 7.47
C HIS A 281 -17.07 4.17 6.89
N LYS A 282 -16.94 3.74 5.64
CA LYS A 282 -17.97 2.90 4.99
C LYS A 282 -17.66 1.40 5.01
N LEU A 283 -16.39 1.00 5.08
CA LEU A 283 -15.99 -0.41 5.09
C LEU A 283 -16.54 -1.24 6.25
N PHE A 284 -16.97 -0.61 7.34
CA PHE A 284 -17.48 -1.30 8.53
C PHE A 284 -18.99 -1.19 8.72
N ARG A 285 -19.73 -0.48 7.87
CA ARG A 285 -21.18 -0.28 8.04
C ARG A 285 -22.06 -1.24 7.26
N THR A 286 -21.51 -2.09 6.43
CA THR A 286 -22.29 -3.01 5.62
C THR A 286 -22.36 -4.40 6.26
N SER A 287 -23.51 -4.96 6.19
CA SER A 287 -24.14 -6.19 6.65
C SER A 287 -23.25 -7.39 7.09
N ARG A 288 -23.87 -8.35 7.79
CA ARG A 288 -23.30 -9.63 8.29
C ARG A 288 -22.50 -10.46 7.26
N SER A 289 -22.68 -10.24 5.95
CA SER A 289 -21.90 -10.90 4.89
C SER A 289 -20.45 -10.41 4.84
N ASP A 290 -20.20 -9.15 5.20
CA ASP A 290 -18.85 -8.56 5.14
C ASP A 290 -17.95 -9.05 6.28
N HIS A 291 -18.52 -9.52 7.38
CA HIS A 291 -17.77 -10.19 8.46
C HIS A 291 -17.08 -11.49 8.00
N ALA A 292 -17.63 -12.16 6.99
CA ALA A 292 -17.01 -13.38 6.44
C ALA A 292 -15.78 -13.04 5.58
N THR A 293 -15.87 -11.98 4.80
CA THR A 293 -14.75 -11.48 3.97
C THR A 293 -13.61 -10.95 4.83
N MET A 294 -13.93 -10.21 5.90
CA MET A 294 -12.93 -9.73 6.85
C MET A 294 -12.27 -10.90 7.62
N ARG A 295 -13.01 -11.94 8.02
CA ARG A 295 -12.43 -13.15 8.61
C ARG A 295 -11.46 -13.87 7.66
N SER A 296 -11.72 -13.87 6.35
CA SER A 296 -10.80 -14.45 5.35
C SER A 296 -9.52 -13.62 5.17
N LEU A 297 -9.59 -12.31 5.33
CA LEU A 297 -8.42 -11.41 5.25
C LEU A 297 -7.50 -11.51 6.47
N PHE A 298 -8.06 -11.85 7.65
CA PHE A 298 -7.30 -11.96 8.90
C PHE A 298 -7.09 -13.40 9.37
N GLY A 299 -7.66 -14.38 8.69
CA GLY A 299 -7.81 -15.77 9.12
C GLY A 299 -6.93 -16.80 8.43
N ARG A 300 -5.74 -16.46 7.96
CA ARG A 300 -4.70 -17.45 7.61
C ARG A 300 -3.31 -16.98 7.98
#